data_06a23a8bc227c97d8134063c90ed0c83
#
_entry.id   06a23a8bc227c97d8134063c90ed0c83
#
_cell.length_a   1.000
_cell.length_b   1.000
_cell.length_c   1.000
_cell.angle_alpha   90.00
_cell.angle_beta   90.00
_cell.angle_gamma   90.00
#
_symmetry.space_group_name_H-M   'P 1'
#
loop_
_entity.id
_entity.type
_entity.pdbx_description
1 polymer ?
#
loop_
_entity_poly.entity_id
_entity_poly.type
_entity_poly.pdbx_seq_one_letter_code
_entity_poly.pdbx_strand_id
1 'polypeptide(L)'
;EICACLVGSEMCIRDRYWASIKICIRNGYTIEDGSMWRDTIDLLRHFGKDTNSPKYVCPADLKVEHDKLVAKRNLQRKHERTEQQRRKAIEDEKQYLKAKGIFFGLAFTDSLICVKVIESVEEMAEEGRTMHHCVGGYHKRKDSLILSATIDGKRIETIEVSLKTFEVVQCRGVCNENSEYHDRIIALVNKNANLIRQRMKAA
;
A
#
# COMPACT_ATOMS: atom_id res chain seq x y z
N GLU A 1 -10.48 13.80 44.69
CA GLU A 1 -11.51 14.27 43.73
C GLU A 1 -11.29 13.72 42.31
N ILE A 2 -11.50 12.41 42.13
CA ILE A 2 -11.50 11.76 40.81
C ILE A 2 -12.86 11.05 40.67
N CYS A 3 -13.95 11.75 40.78
CA CYS A 3 -15.25 11.07 40.84
C CYS A 3 -16.46 11.89 40.35
N ALA A 4 -16.35 12.66 39.28
CA ALA A 4 -17.53 13.40 38.85
C ALA A 4 -17.76 13.60 37.34
N CYS A 5 -17.20 12.79 36.47
CA CYS A 5 -17.50 12.94 35.02
C CYS A 5 -17.55 11.61 34.29
N LEU A 6 -18.47 10.68 34.61
CA LEU A 6 -18.46 9.40 33.88
C LEU A 6 -19.81 8.66 33.94
N VAL A 7 -20.79 9.16 33.19
CA VAL A 7 -22.05 8.43 33.00
C VAL A 7 -22.08 7.87 31.57
N GLY A 8 -22.05 6.54 31.45
CA GLY A 8 -22.43 5.78 30.27
C GLY A 8 -21.38 4.89 29.66
N SER A 9 -20.17 5.34 29.36
CA SER A 9 -19.12 4.52 28.74
C SER A 9 -17.92 4.24 29.66
N GLU A 10 -17.83 4.89 30.77
CA GLU A 10 -16.67 4.95 31.65
C GLU A 10 -16.70 3.95 32.81
N MET A 11 -17.83 3.35 33.10
CA MET A 11 -17.88 2.22 34.05
C MET A 11 -17.03 1.05 33.56
N CYS A 12 -17.03 0.78 32.27
CA CYS A 12 -16.17 -0.26 31.67
C CYS A 12 -14.66 0.08 31.71
N ILE A 13 -14.29 1.37 31.63
CA ILE A 13 -12.89 1.79 31.69
C ILE A 13 -12.35 1.66 33.11
N ARG A 14 -13.11 2.07 34.11
CA ARG A 14 -12.74 1.95 35.51
C ARG A 14 -12.53 0.50 35.93
N ASP A 15 -13.45 -0.38 35.58
CA ASP A 15 -13.36 -1.82 35.89
C ASP A 15 -12.17 -2.47 35.22
N ARG A 16 -11.82 -2.02 34.02
CA ARG A 16 -10.71 -2.55 33.23
C ARG A 16 -9.35 -2.41 33.95
N TYR A 17 -9.10 -1.30 34.64
CA TYR A 17 -7.81 -1.05 35.29
C TYR A 17 -7.84 -1.30 36.78
N TRP A 18 -9.01 -1.52 37.39
CA TRP A 18 -9.19 -1.60 38.85
C TRP A 18 -8.40 -2.71 39.51
N ALA A 19 -8.28 -3.86 38.86
CA ALA A 19 -7.48 -4.96 39.38
C ALA A 19 -5.99 -4.56 39.49
N SER A 20 -5.44 -3.93 38.46
CA SER A 20 -4.06 -3.44 38.41
C SER A 20 -3.82 -2.29 39.44
N ILE A 21 -4.77 -1.38 39.57
CA ILE A 21 -4.71 -0.27 40.56
C ILE A 21 -4.64 -0.84 41.99
N LYS A 22 -5.46 -1.83 42.33
CA LYS A 22 -5.40 -2.47 43.65
C LYS A 22 -4.04 -3.08 43.93
N ILE A 23 -3.36 -3.61 42.94
CA ILE A 23 -2.01 -4.14 43.09
C ILE A 23 -1.00 -3.04 43.40
N CYS A 24 -1.09 -1.91 42.66
CA CYS A 24 -0.24 -0.75 42.93
C CYS A 24 -0.40 -0.27 44.34
N ILE A 25 -1.65 -0.12 44.83
CA ILE A 25 -1.94 0.30 46.22
C ILE A 25 -1.33 -0.68 47.25
N ARG A 26 -1.52 -1.98 47.04
CA ARG A 26 -0.99 -3.04 47.98
C ARG A 26 0.54 -3.05 48.02
N ASN A 27 1.20 -2.64 46.95
CA ASN A 27 2.65 -2.61 46.85
C ASN A 27 3.25 -1.23 47.15
N GLY A 28 2.43 -0.25 47.63
CA GLY A 28 2.90 1.10 47.92
C GLY A 28 3.41 1.86 46.67
N TYR A 29 2.98 1.47 45.47
CA TYR A 29 3.38 2.09 44.23
C TYR A 29 2.51 3.32 43.95
N THR A 30 3.13 4.50 43.80
CA THR A 30 2.47 5.75 43.44
C THR A 30 2.48 5.92 41.95
N ILE A 31 1.30 6.08 41.34
CA ILE A 31 1.15 6.36 39.89
C ILE A 31 1.27 7.86 39.71
N GLU A 32 2.44 8.34 39.26
CA GLU A 32 2.70 9.78 39.04
C GLU A 32 2.01 10.29 37.78
N ASP A 33 2.07 9.53 36.68
CA ASP A 33 1.39 9.82 35.43
C ASP A 33 0.35 8.73 35.13
N GLY A 34 -0.91 9.04 35.42
CA GLY A 34 -2.03 8.10 35.22
C GLY A 34 -2.30 7.81 33.74
N SER A 35 -1.98 8.73 32.82
CA SER A 35 -2.16 8.53 31.39
C SER A 35 -1.12 7.55 30.85
N MET A 36 0.14 7.83 31.11
CA MET A 36 1.25 6.94 30.72
C MET A 36 1.13 5.56 31.34
N TRP A 37 0.71 5.47 32.62
CA TRP A 37 0.49 4.19 33.29
C TRP A 37 -0.63 3.38 32.60
N ARG A 38 -1.78 3.99 32.26
CA ARG A 38 -2.86 3.31 31.53
C ARG A 38 -2.37 2.78 30.19
N ASP A 39 -1.68 3.62 29.43
CA ASP A 39 -1.13 3.22 28.13
C ASP A 39 -0.15 2.05 28.29
N THR A 40 0.66 2.05 29.35
CA THR A 40 1.56 0.95 29.68
C THR A 40 0.78 -0.34 29.99
N ILE A 41 -0.29 -0.27 30.79
CA ILE A 41 -1.15 -1.43 31.06
C ILE A 41 -1.79 -1.97 29.79
N ASP A 42 -2.26 -1.11 28.88
CA ASP A 42 -2.84 -1.55 27.60
C ASP A 42 -1.80 -2.18 26.70
N LEU A 43 -0.58 -1.65 26.66
CA LEU A 43 0.54 -2.24 25.94
C LEU A 43 0.94 -3.61 26.52
N LEU A 44 0.98 -3.74 27.86
CA LEU A 44 1.25 -5.01 28.53
C LEU A 44 0.21 -6.06 28.14
N ARG A 45 -1.09 -5.71 28.16
CA ARG A 45 -2.18 -6.59 27.72
C ARG A 45 -2.04 -6.97 26.25
N HIS A 46 -1.75 -6.00 25.41
CA HIS A 46 -1.52 -6.25 23.98
C HIS A 46 -0.42 -7.31 23.75
N PHE A 47 0.63 -7.30 24.58
CA PHE A 47 1.70 -8.29 24.54
C PHE A 47 1.45 -9.55 25.38
N GLY A 48 0.22 -9.75 25.88
CA GLY A 48 -0.14 -10.93 26.69
C GLY A 48 0.57 -11.01 28.02
N LYS A 49 1.00 -9.86 28.60
CA LYS A 49 1.62 -9.82 29.92
C LYS A 49 0.54 -9.84 31.02
N ASP A 50 0.87 -10.51 32.12
CA ASP A 50 -0.05 -10.57 33.24
C ASP A 50 -0.12 -9.23 33.98
N THR A 51 -1.21 -8.52 33.79
CA THR A 51 -1.48 -7.24 34.48
C THR A 51 -2.00 -7.40 35.89
N ASN A 52 -2.02 -8.63 36.44
CA ASN A 52 -2.24 -8.91 37.87
C ASN A 52 -0.94 -9.14 38.62
N SER A 53 0.21 -9.05 37.99
CA SER A 53 1.51 -9.20 38.61
C SER A 53 2.13 -7.84 38.94
N PRO A 54 2.58 -7.59 40.17
CA PRO A 54 3.26 -6.35 40.57
C PRO A 54 4.49 -6.05 39.72
N LYS A 55 5.18 -7.08 39.24
CA LYS A 55 6.34 -6.97 38.33
C LYS A 55 6.09 -6.12 37.10
N TYR A 56 4.86 -6.16 36.58
CA TYR A 56 4.50 -5.45 35.35
C TYR A 56 3.75 -4.14 35.58
N VAL A 57 2.88 -4.13 36.64
CA VAL A 57 2.01 -2.96 36.88
C VAL A 57 2.66 -1.92 37.78
N CYS A 58 3.75 -2.27 38.50
CA CYS A 58 4.54 -1.37 39.36
C CYS A 58 6.00 -1.31 38.88
N PRO A 59 6.26 -0.79 37.64
CA PRO A 59 7.63 -0.72 37.14
C PRO A 59 8.46 0.26 37.96
N ALA A 60 9.77 -0.01 38.15
CA ALA A 60 10.68 0.90 38.85
C ALA A 60 10.80 2.26 38.14
N ASP A 61 10.74 2.24 36.80
CA ASP A 61 10.68 3.45 35.95
C ASP A 61 9.58 3.25 34.90
N LEU A 62 8.48 3.96 35.09
CA LEU A 62 7.31 3.88 34.21
C LEU A 62 7.62 4.34 32.79
N LYS A 63 8.41 5.41 32.66
CA LYS A 63 8.74 5.97 31.35
C LYS A 63 9.60 5.02 30.52
N VAL A 64 10.63 4.46 31.13
CA VAL A 64 11.52 3.50 30.48
C VAL A 64 10.75 2.25 30.02
N GLU A 65 9.85 1.73 30.85
CA GLU A 65 9.07 0.55 30.49
C GLU A 65 8.03 0.86 29.41
N HIS A 66 7.35 2.00 29.51
CA HIS A 66 6.44 2.49 28.48
C HIS A 66 7.15 2.62 27.13
N ASP A 67 8.30 3.31 27.07
CA ASP A 67 9.03 3.56 25.84
C ASP A 67 9.50 2.25 25.18
N LYS A 68 9.94 1.26 25.96
CA LYS A 68 10.26 -0.09 25.44
C LYS A 68 9.07 -0.78 24.80
N LEU A 69 7.91 -0.71 25.44
CA LEU A 69 6.68 -1.33 24.94
C LEU A 69 6.18 -0.62 23.68
N VAL A 70 6.26 0.70 23.64
CA VAL A 70 5.93 1.51 22.45
C VAL A 70 6.86 1.16 21.28
N ALA A 71 8.17 1.10 21.51
CA ALA A 71 9.14 0.72 20.49
C ALA A 71 8.84 -0.68 19.91
N LYS A 72 8.55 -1.65 20.80
CA LYS A 72 8.16 -3.01 20.40
C LYS A 72 6.89 -3.02 19.56
N ARG A 73 5.86 -2.28 19.96
CA ARG A 73 4.60 -2.17 19.22
C ARG A 73 4.80 -1.53 17.83
N ASN A 74 5.64 -0.49 17.75
CA ASN A 74 5.94 0.17 16.49
C ASN A 74 6.67 -0.77 15.52
N LEU A 75 7.61 -1.58 16.03
CA LEU A 75 8.28 -2.60 15.23
C LEU A 75 7.29 -3.66 14.72
N GLN A 76 6.41 -4.17 15.59
CA GLN A 76 5.37 -5.12 15.20
C GLN A 76 4.46 -4.52 14.11
N ARG A 77 3.96 -3.30 14.30
CA ARG A 77 3.13 -2.60 13.29
C ARG A 77 3.85 -2.41 11.95
N LYS A 78 5.17 -2.12 12.00
CA LYS A 78 5.98 -2.02 10.78
C LYS A 78 6.03 -3.36 10.04
N HIS A 79 6.25 -4.46 10.76
CA HIS A 79 6.23 -5.80 10.15
C HIS A 79 4.86 -6.15 9.56
N GLU A 80 3.78 -5.92 10.30
CA GLU A 80 2.41 -6.18 9.84
C GLU A 80 2.08 -5.39 8.58
N ARG A 81 2.45 -4.10 8.51
CA ARG A 81 2.25 -3.26 7.31
C ARG A 81 3.05 -3.79 6.12
N THR A 82 4.30 -4.19 6.34
CA THR A 82 5.15 -4.74 5.28
C THR A 82 4.56 -6.04 4.74
N GLU A 83 4.12 -6.94 5.61
CA GLU A 83 3.46 -8.20 5.20
C GLU A 83 2.14 -7.95 4.47
N GLN A 84 1.31 -7.01 4.93
CA GLN A 84 0.08 -6.63 4.24
C GLN A 84 0.35 -6.04 2.85
N GLN A 85 1.36 -5.17 2.74
CA GLN A 85 1.78 -4.60 1.45
C GLN A 85 2.25 -5.69 0.49
N ARG A 86 3.06 -6.64 0.98
CA ARG A 86 3.55 -7.78 0.19
C ARG A 86 2.41 -8.66 -0.29
N ARG A 87 1.49 -9.03 0.60
CA ARG A 87 0.31 -9.84 0.22
C ARG A 87 -0.56 -9.15 -0.82
N LYS A 88 -0.76 -7.84 -0.65
CA LYS A 88 -1.52 -7.03 -1.61
C LYS A 88 -0.81 -6.96 -2.96
N ALA A 89 0.51 -6.77 -3.00
CA ALA A 89 1.27 -6.75 -4.25
C ALA A 89 1.16 -8.08 -5.02
N ILE A 90 1.24 -9.22 -4.32
CA ILE A 90 1.07 -10.55 -4.92
C ILE A 90 -0.35 -10.73 -5.49
N GLU A 91 -1.37 -10.26 -4.76
CA GLU A 91 -2.75 -10.36 -5.21
C GLU A 91 -3.04 -9.42 -6.40
N ASP A 92 -2.55 -8.18 -6.36
CA ASP A 92 -2.66 -7.23 -7.47
C ASP A 92 -1.98 -7.79 -8.74
N GLU A 93 -0.78 -8.40 -8.62
CA GLU A 93 -0.06 -9.06 -9.72
C GLU A 93 -0.85 -10.23 -10.31
N LYS A 94 -1.39 -11.10 -9.45
CA LYS A 94 -2.22 -12.24 -9.88
C LYS A 94 -3.48 -11.80 -10.62
N GLN A 95 -4.13 -10.76 -10.13
CA GLN A 95 -5.32 -10.19 -10.78
C GLN A 95 -4.97 -9.54 -12.12
N TYR A 96 -3.84 -8.85 -12.20
CA TYR A 96 -3.35 -8.24 -13.43
C TYR A 96 -3.02 -9.29 -14.48
N LEU A 97 -2.27 -10.34 -14.12
CA LEU A 97 -1.97 -11.47 -14.99
C LEU A 97 -3.25 -12.13 -15.53
N LYS A 98 -4.23 -12.37 -14.66
CA LYS A 98 -5.52 -12.95 -15.06
C LYS A 98 -6.29 -12.06 -16.03
N ALA A 99 -6.25 -10.74 -15.85
CA ALA A 99 -7.01 -9.79 -16.64
C ALA A 99 -6.32 -9.39 -17.95
N LYS A 100 -5.00 -9.35 -17.98
CA LYS A 100 -4.20 -8.78 -19.08
C LYS A 100 -3.22 -9.75 -19.71
N GLY A 101 -2.99 -10.92 -19.12
CA GLY A 101 -2.01 -11.90 -19.59
C GLY A 101 -2.19 -12.33 -21.03
N ILE A 102 -3.41 -12.31 -21.57
CA ILE A 102 -3.70 -12.58 -22.99
C ILE A 102 -3.00 -11.62 -23.95
N PHE A 103 -2.65 -10.41 -23.49
CA PHE A 103 -1.97 -9.38 -24.27
C PHE A 103 -0.46 -9.42 -24.13
N PHE A 104 0.09 -10.20 -23.21
CA PHE A 104 1.51 -10.26 -22.99
C PHE A 104 2.27 -10.79 -24.20
N GLY A 105 3.46 -10.28 -24.44
CA GLY A 105 4.24 -10.52 -25.65
C GLY A 105 3.83 -9.68 -26.86
N LEU A 106 2.75 -8.84 -26.77
CA LEU A 106 2.45 -7.93 -27.85
C LEU A 106 3.46 -6.80 -27.90
N ALA A 107 4.10 -6.65 -29.07
CA ALA A 107 4.99 -5.56 -29.37
C ALA A 107 4.71 -5.02 -30.79
N PHE A 108 4.72 -3.72 -30.91
CA PHE A 108 4.58 -3.02 -32.19
C PHE A 108 5.86 -2.24 -32.44
N THR A 109 6.51 -2.47 -33.57
CA THR A 109 7.76 -1.82 -33.89
C THR A 109 7.69 -1.14 -35.24
N ASP A 110 8.37 -0.04 -35.37
CA ASP A 110 8.79 0.53 -36.63
C ASP A 110 10.33 0.59 -36.70
N SER A 111 10.92 1.39 -37.59
CA SER A 111 12.38 1.47 -37.71
C SER A 111 13.08 2.09 -36.50
N LEU A 112 12.38 2.71 -35.56
CA LEU A 112 12.94 3.47 -34.45
C LEU A 112 12.26 3.14 -33.13
N ILE A 113 10.93 3.07 -33.10
CA ILE A 113 10.10 3.02 -31.91
C ILE A 113 9.67 1.58 -31.67
N CYS A 114 9.78 1.12 -30.41
CA CYS A 114 9.19 -0.14 -29.95
C CYS A 114 8.14 0.17 -28.88
N VAL A 115 6.89 -0.23 -29.15
CA VAL A 115 5.77 -0.12 -28.20
C VAL A 115 5.42 -1.51 -27.71
N LYS A 116 5.47 -1.73 -26.39
CA LYS A 116 5.20 -3.01 -25.74
C LYS A 116 4.09 -2.87 -24.71
N VAL A 117 3.32 -3.93 -24.50
CA VAL A 117 2.41 -4.05 -23.36
C VAL A 117 3.24 -4.12 -22.08
N ILE A 118 2.82 -3.39 -21.05
CA ILE A 118 3.41 -3.53 -19.69
C ILE A 118 2.87 -4.83 -19.09
N GLU A 119 3.76 -5.73 -18.67
CA GLU A 119 3.41 -7.12 -18.37
C GLU A 119 3.30 -7.42 -16.87
N SER A 120 3.70 -6.47 -16.01
CA SER A 120 3.60 -6.64 -14.56
C SER A 120 3.17 -5.36 -13.84
N VAL A 121 2.65 -5.52 -12.62
CA VAL A 121 2.34 -4.37 -11.74
C VAL A 121 3.61 -3.64 -11.33
N GLU A 122 4.72 -4.38 -11.16
CA GLU A 122 6.02 -3.80 -10.84
C GLU A 122 6.56 -2.94 -11.98
N GLU A 123 6.50 -3.45 -13.22
CA GLU A 123 6.88 -2.70 -14.44
C GLU A 123 6.04 -1.43 -14.59
N MET A 124 4.72 -1.52 -14.30
CA MET A 124 3.82 -0.37 -14.33
C MET A 124 4.17 0.68 -13.27
N ALA A 125 4.57 0.24 -12.08
CA ALA A 125 5.03 1.14 -11.03
C ALA A 125 6.37 1.81 -11.40
N GLU A 126 7.27 1.07 -12.06
CA GLU A 126 8.54 1.58 -12.58
C GLU A 126 8.31 2.59 -13.70
N GLU A 127 7.38 2.31 -14.62
CA GLU A 127 6.96 3.25 -15.67
C GLU A 127 6.52 4.57 -15.06
N GLY A 128 5.62 4.53 -14.06
CA GLY A 128 5.15 5.74 -13.37
C GLY A 128 6.25 6.53 -12.68
N ARG A 129 7.23 5.84 -12.07
CA ARG A 129 8.39 6.50 -11.43
C ARG A 129 9.30 7.17 -12.46
N THR A 130 9.62 6.45 -13.53
CA THR A 130 10.54 6.92 -14.57
C THR A 130 9.94 8.08 -15.37
N MET A 131 8.65 7.98 -15.69
CA MET A 131 7.94 8.95 -16.50
C MET A 131 7.33 10.10 -15.68
N HIS A 132 7.44 10.05 -14.35
CA HIS A 132 6.88 11.04 -13.42
C HIS A 132 5.39 11.30 -13.60
N HIS A 133 4.60 10.21 -13.74
CA HIS A 133 3.13 10.29 -13.84
C HIS A 133 2.44 9.14 -13.09
N CYS A 134 1.10 9.21 -12.95
CA CYS A 134 0.33 8.37 -12.05
C CYS A 134 -0.04 6.98 -12.58
N VAL A 135 0.60 6.48 -13.64
CA VAL A 135 0.25 5.20 -14.28
C VAL A 135 0.40 3.98 -13.37
N GLY A 136 1.24 4.04 -12.34
CA GLY A 136 1.50 2.92 -11.43
C GLY A 136 0.27 2.26 -10.81
N GLY A 137 -0.86 2.99 -10.73
CA GLY A 137 -2.14 2.47 -10.25
C GLY A 137 -3.08 1.93 -11.35
N TYR A 138 -2.72 2.01 -12.62
CA TYR A 138 -3.63 1.68 -13.73
C TYR A 138 -3.82 0.18 -13.96
N HIS A 139 -3.04 -0.69 -13.31
CA HIS A 139 -3.25 -2.13 -13.32
C HIS A 139 -4.68 -2.54 -12.88
N LYS A 140 -5.39 -1.68 -12.12
CA LYS A 140 -6.78 -1.91 -11.68
C LYS A 140 -7.84 -1.53 -12.70
N ARG A 141 -7.47 -0.83 -13.77
CA ARG A 141 -8.40 -0.43 -14.82
C ARG A 141 -8.74 -1.64 -15.71
N LYS A 142 -9.97 -2.12 -15.61
CA LYS A 142 -10.40 -3.32 -16.35
C LYS A 142 -10.43 -3.10 -17.85
N ASP A 143 -10.87 -1.94 -18.29
CA ASP A 143 -11.14 -1.60 -19.70
C ASP A 143 -9.98 -0.88 -20.40
N SER A 144 -8.79 -0.85 -19.77
CA SER A 144 -7.60 -0.18 -20.32
C SER A 144 -6.44 -1.16 -20.45
N LEU A 145 -5.70 -1.06 -21.53
CA LEU A 145 -4.42 -1.72 -21.75
C LEU A 145 -3.32 -0.66 -21.76
N ILE A 146 -2.27 -0.87 -20.97
CA ILE A 146 -1.17 0.09 -20.86
C ILE A 146 0.04 -0.46 -21.61
N LEU A 147 0.61 0.41 -22.44
CA LEU A 147 1.79 0.13 -23.22
C LEU A 147 2.88 1.17 -22.93
N SER A 148 4.12 0.78 -23.10
CA SER A 148 5.28 1.66 -23.02
C SER A 148 5.96 1.76 -24.37
N ALA A 149 6.17 2.97 -24.86
CA ALA A 149 6.95 3.26 -26.07
C ALA A 149 8.41 3.54 -25.69
N THR A 150 9.32 2.87 -26.37
CA THR A 150 10.76 2.98 -26.13
C THR A 150 11.52 3.23 -27.42
N ILE A 151 12.66 3.94 -27.30
CA ILE A 151 13.70 4.08 -28.34
C ILE A 151 15.03 3.69 -27.69
N ASP A 152 15.74 2.74 -28.26
CA ASP A 152 17.00 2.21 -27.73
C ASP A 152 16.91 1.81 -26.24
N GLY A 153 15.75 1.25 -25.85
CA GLY A 153 15.46 0.84 -24.49
C GLY A 153 15.10 1.97 -23.50
N LYS A 154 15.13 3.23 -23.94
CA LYS A 154 14.69 4.36 -23.12
C LYS A 154 13.19 4.59 -23.30
N ARG A 155 12.46 4.75 -22.20
CA ARG A 155 11.04 5.08 -22.20
C ARG A 155 10.81 6.49 -22.74
N ILE A 156 9.89 6.61 -23.68
CA ILE A 156 9.56 7.87 -24.36
C ILE A 156 8.16 8.34 -24.01
N GLU A 157 7.17 7.46 -24.15
CA GLU A 157 5.78 7.73 -23.78
C GLU A 157 5.08 6.49 -23.26
N THR A 158 4.11 6.71 -22.38
CA THR A 158 3.19 5.68 -21.90
C THR A 158 1.84 5.88 -22.59
N ILE A 159 1.28 4.79 -23.10
CA ILE A 159 0.04 4.80 -23.87
C ILE A 159 -1.04 4.02 -23.11
N GLU A 160 -2.24 4.60 -23.00
CA GLU A 160 -3.44 3.92 -22.56
C GLU A 160 -4.35 3.66 -23.75
N VAL A 161 -4.67 2.39 -24.00
CA VAL A 161 -5.60 1.96 -25.06
C VAL A 161 -6.88 1.44 -24.41
N SER A 162 -8.03 1.91 -24.89
CA SER A 162 -9.34 1.38 -24.47
C SER A 162 -9.55 -0.03 -25.04
N LEU A 163 -9.86 -1.00 -24.19
CA LEU A 163 -10.24 -2.34 -24.61
C LEU A 163 -11.69 -2.43 -25.12
N LYS A 164 -12.48 -1.35 -25.01
CA LYS A 164 -13.83 -1.26 -25.58
C LYS A 164 -13.82 -0.76 -27.01
N THR A 165 -13.08 0.33 -27.27
CA THR A 165 -13.04 0.96 -28.59
C THR A 165 -11.80 0.56 -29.40
N PHE A 166 -10.75 0.10 -28.71
CA PHE A 166 -9.41 -0.18 -29.26
C PHE A 166 -8.70 1.07 -29.79
N GLU A 167 -9.05 2.23 -29.23
CA GLU A 167 -8.45 3.52 -29.55
C GLU A 167 -7.52 3.96 -28.43
N VAL A 168 -6.55 4.80 -28.76
CA VAL A 168 -5.68 5.45 -27.79
C VAL A 168 -6.49 6.47 -26.99
N VAL A 169 -6.59 6.26 -25.68
CA VAL A 169 -7.26 7.17 -24.72
C VAL A 169 -6.33 8.31 -24.35
N GLN A 170 -5.09 7.96 -24.07
CA GLN A 170 -4.04 8.96 -23.80
C GLN A 170 -2.67 8.38 -24.16
N CYS A 171 -1.76 9.28 -24.52
CA CYS A 171 -0.35 9.01 -24.77
C CYS A 171 0.44 10.17 -24.16
N ARG A 172 1.35 9.89 -23.25
CA ARG A 172 2.06 10.92 -22.49
C ARG A 172 3.50 10.50 -22.21
N GLY A 173 4.40 11.45 -22.42
CA GLY A 173 5.80 11.36 -22.07
C GLY A 173 6.10 11.80 -20.65
N VAL A 174 7.35 12.08 -20.37
CA VAL A 174 7.84 12.51 -19.06
C VAL A 174 7.06 13.74 -18.58
N CYS A 175 6.66 13.73 -17.30
CA CYS A 175 5.88 14.81 -16.68
C CYS A 175 4.56 15.14 -17.41
N ASN A 176 3.97 14.17 -18.13
CA ASN A 176 2.77 14.31 -18.97
C ASN A 176 2.93 15.23 -20.19
N GLU A 177 4.13 15.55 -20.58
CA GLU A 177 4.40 16.28 -21.82
C GLU A 177 4.38 15.34 -23.02
N ASN A 178 4.13 15.86 -24.20
CA ASN A 178 4.23 15.08 -25.44
C ASN A 178 5.68 15.09 -25.94
N SER A 179 6.17 13.93 -26.36
CA SER A 179 7.47 13.84 -27.02
C SER A 179 7.40 14.30 -28.49
N GLU A 180 8.53 14.50 -29.12
CA GLU A 180 8.62 14.72 -30.56
C GLU A 180 8.07 13.54 -31.40
N TYR A 181 7.96 12.37 -30.81
CA TYR A 181 7.48 11.12 -31.41
C TYR A 181 5.99 10.85 -31.18
N HIS A 182 5.28 11.75 -30.51
CA HIS A 182 3.90 11.57 -30.05
C HIS A 182 2.96 11.05 -31.14
N ASP A 183 2.84 11.78 -32.24
CA ASP A 183 1.94 11.43 -33.33
C ASP A 183 2.33 10.10 -33.99
N ARG A 184 3.63 9.85 -34.11
CA ARG A 184 4.17 8.61 -34.68
C ARG A 184 3.85 7.41 -33.81
N ILE A 185 3.95 7.55 -32.48
CA ILE A 185 3.58 6.52 -31.50
C ILE A 185 2.09 6.19 -31.61
N ILE A 186 1.23 7.22 -31.63
CA ILE A 186 -0.22 7.04 -31.76
C ILE A 186 -0.55 6.34 -33.13
N ALA A 187 0.07 6.76 -34.20
CA ALA A 187 -0.13 6.14 -35.51
C ALA A 187 0.29 4.66 -35.51
N LEU A 188 1.43 4.34 -34.88
CA LEU A 188 1.93 2.96 -34.74
C LEU A 188 0.96 2.09 -33.97
N VAL A 189 0.43 2.58 -32.84
CA VAL A 189 -0.54 1.83 -32.01
C VAL A 189 -1.86 1.64 -32.77
N ASN A 190 -2.40 2.69 -33.39
CA ASN A 190 -3.65 2.62 -34.14
C ASN A 190 -3.56 1.65 -35.33
N LYS A 191 -2.44 1.64 -36.05
CA LYS A 191 -2.17 0.68 -37.15
C LYS A 191 -2.22 -0.76 -36.67
N ASN A 192 -1.80 -1.02 -35.43
CA ASN A 192 -1.72 -2.36 -34.84
C ASN A 192 -2.88 -2.69 -33.88
N ALA A 193 -3.88 -1.83 -33.74
CA ALA A 193 -5.04 -2.03 -32.86
C ALA A 193 -5.80 -3.33 -33.13
N ASN A 194 -5.78 -3.81 -34.37
CA ASN A 194 -6.38 -5.09 -34.73
C ASN A 194 -5.72 -6.29 -34.05
N LEU A 195 -4.43 -6.24 -33.72
CA LEU A 195 -3.73 -7.32 -32.99
C LEU A 195 -4.24 -7.41 -31.55
N ILE A 196 -4.51 -6.27 -30.92
CA ILE A 196 -5.11 -6.23 -29.57
C ILE A 196 -6.52 -6.85 -29.63
N ARG A 197 -7.31 -6.48 -30.64
CA ARG A 197 -8.67 -7.01 -30.85
C ARG A 197 -8.66 -8.51 -31.12
N GLN A 198 -7.70 -9.03 -31.89
CA GLN A 198 -7.57 -10.46 -32.18
C GLN A 198 -7.23 -11.24 -30.91
N ARG A 199 -6.30 -10.77 -30.07
CA ARG A 199 -5.97 -11.41 -28.79
C ARG A 199 -7.18 -11.50 -27.87
N MET A 200 -7.99 -10.43 -27.82
CA MET A 200 -9.20 -10.42 -27.00
C MET A 200 -10.29 -11.37 -27.49
N LYS A 201 -10.36 -11.66 -28.80
CA LYS A 201 -11.33 -12.62 -29.36
C LYS A 201 -10.89 -14.08 -29.22
N ALA A 202 -9.60 -14.32 -29.07
CA ALA A 202 -9.01 -15.64 -28.97
C ALA A 202 -8.99 -16.19 -27.52
N ALA A 203 -9.36 -15.38 -26.54
CA ALA A 203 -9.42 -15.71 -25.10
C ALA A 203 -10.84 -15.99 -24.63
#